data_d4299181248a19fbcd3061ce574ebb96
#
_entry.id   d4299181248a19fbcd3061ce574ebb96
#
_cell.length_a   1.000
_cell.length_b   1.000
_cell.length_c   1.000
_cell.angle_alpha   90.00
_cell.angle_beta   90.00
_cell.angle_gamma   90.00
#
_symmetry.space_group_name_H-M   'P 1'
#
loop_
_entity.id
_entity.type
_entity.pdbx_description
1 polymer ?
#
loop_
_entity_poly.entity_id
_entity_poly.type
_entity_poly.pdbx_seq_one_letter_code
_entity_poly.pdbx_strand_id
1 'polypeptide(L)'
;MLLAIATNICLLLERYVSLTSQAMIYVLAVVIASYLLDWLKSAVCAVGAVMAMSFFFIPPRWSFAVDSQENLIALGAMLVVALVISRLADSLRRETEAAHLNERRVRQLQALAAELLGVSTSKEVLTLGRAALADAFAGPSVLALAHDSKELETSRELDANVRDGMRACMTEGTVLGPGTGRWPELEAWYLPLREQGRTLGVACIRPARAADEGGREHAQALCTLLGQALSRLRLTASMLDAQSEAQREQLQSTFLAAISHDLRTPLAVIVGAASSLQTQRDKLAAPEQERLLASIAGEASYLSALTENTLQLVRLASPARVLQQNWESMEEIIGAVLAQARQHDPGRRIKSEVPQGLPLVKADPVLLAQLIGNLLDNALKYGDGVIDLTVSAEPQEMEVCVKDRGPGIAESEREEIFKPFTRIDRSGRRGSGLGLAVCRAIAQAHGGRLMVLPRAGGGSVFCLTLPLDAPQPVTELS
;
A
#
# COMPACT_ATOMS: atom_id res chain seq x y z
N MET A 1 64.37 9.36 4.83
CA MET A 1 64.51 8.11 5.60
C MET A 1 64.85 6.93 4.70
N LEU A 2 64.05 6.54 3.70
CA LEU A 2 64.28 5.39 2.80
C LEU A 2 65.61 5.48 2.04
N LEU A 3 65.98 6.66 1.48
CA LEU A 3 67.21 6.84 0.79
C LEU A 3 68.49 6.74 1.75
N ALA A 4 68.34 7.22 2.98
CA ALA A 4 69.42 7.08 3.99
C ALA A 4 69.65 5.61 4.37
N ILE A 5 68.53 4.82 4.47
CA ILE A 5 68.63 3.37 4.70
C ILE A 5 69.34 2.69 3.51
N ALA A 6 68.90 2.98 2.28
CA ALA A 6 69.50 2.42 1.07
C ALA A 6 71.00 2.76 0.98
N THR A 7 71.39 4.02 1.26
CA THR A 7 72.78 4.45 1.28
C THR A 7 73.57 3.68 2.34
N ASN A 8 73.07 3.53 3.57
CA ASN A 8 73.74 2.76 4.61
C ASN A 8 73.92 1.29 4.23
N ILE A 9 72.89 0.66 3.65
CA ILE A 9 72.99 -0.72 3.17
C ILE A 9 74.06 -0.84 2.09
N CYS A 10 74.08 0.08 1.14
CA CYS A 10 75.15 0.10 0.10
C CYS A 10 76.57 0.31 0.64
N LEU A 11 76.70 1.14 1.64
CA LEU A 11 78.03 1.36 2.31
C LEU A 11 78.52 0.10 3.06
N LEU A 12 77.63 -0.59 3.74
CA LEU A 12 77.94 -1.86 4.42
C LEU A 12 78.32 -2.97 3.44
N LEU A 13 77.67 -3.02 2.29
CA LEU A 13 77.89 -4.03 1.26
C LEU A 13 78.96 -3.64 0.21
N GLU A 14 79.56 -2.51 0.30
CA GLU A 14 80.54 -1.92 -0.70
C GLU A 14 81.61 -2.90 -1.11
N ARG A 15 82.15 -3.67 -0.18
CA ARG A 15 83.28 -4.64 -0.43
C ARG A 15 82.81 -5.91 -1.17
N TYR A 16 81.50 -6.18 -1.18
CA TYR A 16 80.92 -7.46 -1.67
C TYR A 16 80.07 -7.30 -2.91
N VAL A 17 79.67 -6.08 -3.26
CA VAL A 17 78.61 -5.82 -4.26
C VAL A 17 79.10 -4.88 -5.33
N SER A 18 78.86 -5.19 -6.61
CA SER A 18 79.19 -4.33 -7.77
C SER A 18 78.34 -3.07 -7.81
N LEU A 19 78.81 -2.05 -8.52
CA LEU A 19 78.17 -0.77 -8.69
C LEU A 19 76.74 -0.94 -9.27
N THR A 20 76.59 -1.90 -10.18
CA THR A 20 75.23 -2.24 -10.78
C THR A 20 74.29 -2.77 -9.76
N SER A 21 74.74 -3.62 -8.83
CA SER A 21 73.87 -4.16 -7.76
C SER A 21 73.50 -3.11 -6.73
N GLN A 22 74.42 -2.15 -6.43
CA GLN A 22 74.10 -0.99 -5.59
C GLN A 22 73.06 -0.08 -6.22
N ALA A 23 73.07 0.13 -7.55
CA ALA A 23 72.00 0.81 -8.29
C ALA A 23 70.65 0.15 -8.14
N MET A 24 70.60 -1.20 -8.15
CA MET A 24 69.38 -1.94 -7.93
C MET A 24 68.77 -1.73 -6.52
N ILE A 25 69.63 -1.57 -5.48
CA ILE A 25 69.14 -1.26 -4.11
C ILE A 25 68.47 0.11 -4.08
N TYR A 26 69.03 1.11 -4.77
CA TYR A 26 68.42 2.43 -4.86
C TYR A 26 67.12 2.39 -5.68
N VAL A 27 67.09 1.64 -6.76
CA VAL A 27 65.84 1.46 -7.52
C VAL A 27 64.76 0.80 -6.65
N LEU A 28 65.12 -0.23 -5.85
CA LEU A 28 64.20 -0.86 -4.89
C LEU A 28 63.69 0.14 -3.86
N ALA A 29 64.55 1.00 -3.32
CA ALA A 29 64.17 2.05 -2.39
C ALA A 29 63.18 3.05 -3.00
N VAL A 30 63.37 3.41 -4.30
CA VAL A 30 62.40 4.25 -5.04
C VAL A 30 61.07 3.52 -5.28
N VAL A 31 61.11 2.21 -5.59
CA VAL A 31 59.90 1.40 -5.72
C VAL A 31 59.08 1.38 -4.42
N ILE A 32 59.74 1.16 -3.28
CA ILE A 32 59.10 1.23 -1.97
C ILE A 32 58.55 2.63 -1.69
N ALA A 33 59.35 3.68 -2.04
CA ALA A 33 58.89 5.07 -1.90
C ALA A 33 57.65 5.36 -2.77
N SER A 34 57.62 4.85 -4.00
CA SER A 34 56.46 5.04 -4.90
C SER A 34 55.19 4.36 -4.42
N TYR A 35 55.30 3.28 -3.64
CA TYR A 35 54.16 2.62 -3.01
C TYR A 35 53.64 3.39 -1.79
N LEU A 36 54.48 4.08 -1.05
CA LEU A 36 54.16 4.79 0.19
C LEU A 36 53.84 6.27 0.02
N LEU A 37 54.33 6.90 -1.03
CA LEU A 37 54.27 8.36 -1.26
C LEU A 37 53.51 8.69 -2.55
N ASP A 38 53.00 9.94 -2.62
CA ASP A 38 52.42 10.49 -3.84
C ASP A 38 53.43 10.61 -4.97
N TRP A 39 52.99 10.66 -6.23
CA TRP A 39 53.84 10.74 -7.41
C TRP A 39 54.94 11.83 -7.30
N LEU A 40 54.59 13.04 -6.89
CA LEU A 40 55.55 14.14 -6.80
C LEU A 40 56.66 13.85 -5.79
N LYS A 41 56.31 13.32 -4.62
CA LYS A 41 57.28 12.97 -3.56
C LYS A 41 58.14 11.77 -3.97
N SER A 42 57.57 10.83 -4.69
CA SER A 42 58.29 9.68 -5.23
C SER A 42 59.28 10.09 -6.35
N ALA A 43 58.88 11.01 -7.22
CA ALA A 43 59.77 11.58 -8.24
C ALA A 43 60.98 12.33 -7.62
N VAL A 44 60.72 13.11 -6.57
CA VAL A 44 61.81 13.76 -5.80
C VAL A 44 62.74 12.72 -5.15
N CYS A 45 62.18 11.62 -4.65
CA CYS A 45 62.95 10.51 -4.10
C CYS A 45 63.81 9.83 -5.18
N ALA A 46 63.29 9.66 -6.40
CA ALA A 46 64.01 9.10 -7.52
C ALA A 46 65.23 9.97 -7.91
N VAL A 47 65.01 11.26 -8.02
CA VAL A 47 66.12 12.22 -8.28
C VAL A 47 67.18 12.18 -7.14
N GLY A 48 66.68 12.16 -5.88
CA GLY A 48 67.60 12.04 -4.71
C GLY A 48 68.36 10.72 -4.68
N ALA A 49 67.79 9.62 -5.16
CA ALA A 49 68.47 8.33 -5.28
C ALA A 49 69.61 8.37 -6.29
N VAL A 50 69.42 9.03 -7.43
CA VAL A 50 70.43 9.21 -8.46
C VAL A 50 71.55 10.12 -7.94
N MET A 51 71.21 11.23 -7.28
CA MET A 51 72.19 12.12 -6.68
C MET A 51 73.01 11.44 -5.59
N ALA A 52 72.34 10.66 -4.70
CA ALA A 52 73.05 9.93 -3.65
C ALA A 52 74.04 8.90 -4.23
N MET A 53 73.58 8.16 -5.26
CA MET A 53 74.43 7.18 -5.93
C MET A 53 75.61 7.83 -6.62
N SER A 54 75.45 8.95 -7.34
CA SER A 54 76.51 9.69 -7.97
C SER A 54 77.52 10.20 -6.92
N PHE A 55 77.08 10.75 -5.82
CA PHE A 55 77.92 11.38 -4.82
C PHE A 55 78.71 10.36 -3.99
N PHE A 56 78.10 9.26 -3.55
CA PHE A 56 78.77 8.32 -2.62
C PHE A 56 79.53 7.20 -3.29
N PHE A 57 79.13 6.74 -4.49
CA PHE A 57 79.59 5.47 -5.06
C PHE A 57 80.33 5.61 -6.38
N ILE A 58 80.10 6.70 -7.15
CA ILE A 58 80.74 6.89 -8.47
C ILE A 58 82.02 7.70 -8.32
N PRO A 59 83.17 7.23 -8.87
CA PRO A 59 84.41 8.02 -8.88
C PRO A 59 84.30 9.23 -9.80
N PRO A 60 84.86 10.40 -9.45
CA PRO A 60 85.53 10.70 -8.16
C PRO A 60 84.54 10.91 -7.03
N ARG A 61 84.64 10.16 -5.93
CA ARG A 61 83.73 10.20 -4.80
C ARG A 61 83.68 11.57 -4.13
N TRP A 62 82.52 11.87 -3.49
CA TRP A 62 82.24 13.15 -2.84
C TRP A 62 82.22 14.33 -3.82
N SER A 63 82.02 14.05 -5.10
CA SER A 63 81.83 15.01 -6.17
C SER A 63 80.68 14.62 -7.06
N PHE A 64 80.03 15.56 -7.70
CA PHE A 64 78.98 15.29 -8.72
C PHE A 64 79.61 15.21 -10.13
N ALA A 65 80.96 15.29 -10.28
CA ALA A 65 81.62 15.08 -11.56
C ALA A 65 81.60 13.60 -11.92
N VAL A 66 81.22 13.25 -13.14
CA VAL A 66 81.13 11.85 -13.64
C VAL A 66 82.13 11.78 -14.82
N ASP A 67 83.26 11.11 -14.59
CA ASP A 67 84.31 11.03 -15.60
C ASP A 67 84.08 9.95 -16.65
N SER A 68 83.22 8.99 -16.38
CA SER A 68 82.91 7.87 -17.30
C SER A 68 81.57 8.06 -17.98
N GLN A 69 81.53 7.91 -19.35
CA GLN A 69 80.33 7.93 -20.12
C GLN A 69 79.40 6.77 -19.76
N GLU A 70 79.97 5.61 -19.37
CA GLU A 70 79.18 4.44 -18.95
C GLU A 70 78.35 4.71 -17.67
N ASN A 71 78.96 5.39 -16.70
CA ASN A 71 78.37 5.78 -15.44
C ASN A 71 77.27 6.84 -15.65
N LEU A 72 77.42 7.74 -16.60
CA LEU A 72 76.43 8.75 -16.95
C LEU A 72 75.17 8.06 -17.58
N ILE A 73 75.41 7.11 -18.49
CA ILE A 73 74.32 6.33 -19.10
C ILE A 73 73.62 5.51 -18.03
N ALA A 74 74.32 4.86 -17.09
CA ALA A 74 73.70 4.07 -16.01
C ALA A 74 72.87 4.93 -15.08
N LEU A 75 73.34 6.14 -14.68
CA LEU A 75 72.57 7.09 -13.88
C LEU A 75 71.30 7.57 -14.61
N GLY A 76 71.42 7.87 -15.91
CA GLY A 76 70.33 8.28 -16.75
C GLY A 76 69.28 7.17 -16.88
N ALA A 77 69.72 5.93 -17.13
CA ALA A 77 68.82 4.76 -17.20
C ALA A 77 68.14 4.51 -15.85
N MET A 78 68.87 4.60 -14.74
CA MET A 78 68.31 4.48 -13.38
C MET A 78 67.22 5.52 -13.13
N LEU A 79 67.43 6.79 -13.50
CA LEU A 79 66.45 7.86 -13.36
C LEU A 79 65.17 7.57 -14.17
N VAL A 80 65.36 7.21 -15.46
CA VAL A 80 64.23 6.91 -16.32
C VAL A 80 63.38 5.74 -15.77
N VAL A 81 64.07 4.63 -15.38
CA VAL A 81 63.39 3.46 -14.80
C VAL A 81 62.66 3.84 -13.51
N ALA A 82 63.31 4.61 -12.62
CA ALA A 82 62.69 5.05 -11.36
C ALA A 82 61.47 5.94 -11.60
N LEU A 83 61.51 6.87 -12.56
CA LEU A 83 60.37 7.74 -12.90
C LEU A 83 59.22 6.94 -13.56
N VAL A 84 59.53 5.98 -14.46
CA VAL A 84 58.51 5.13 -15.09
C VAL A 84 57.80 4.27 -14.04
N ILE A 85 58.57 3.63 -13.14
CA ILE A 85 57.98 2.82 -12.08
C ILE A 85 57.12 3.68 -11.14
N SER A 86 57.63 4.89 -10.75
CA SER A 86 56.86 5.82 -9.93
C SER A 86 55.55 6.22 -10.56
N ARG A 87 55.54 6.50 -11.85
CA ARG A 87 54.31 6.87 -12.59
C ARG A 87 53.33 5.69 -12.74
N LEU A 88 53.87 4.48 -13.01
CA LEU A 88 53.05 3.29 -13.11
C LEU A 88 52.39 2.91 -11.77
N ALA A 89 53.12 3.00 -10.68
CA ALA A 89 52.61 2.73 -9.33
C ALA A 89 51.50 3.73 -8.94
N ASP A 90 51.65 5.02 -9.25
CA ASP A 90 50.61 6.04 -9.01
C ASP A 90 49.37 5.79 -9.85
N SER A 91 49.52 5.40 -11.14
CA SER A 91 48.41 5.06 -12.03
C SER A 91 47.62 3.86 -11.50
N LEU A 92 48.31 2.76 -11.14
CA LEU A 92 47.68 1.56 -10.59
C LEU A 92 46.94 1.84 -9.28
N ARG A 93 47.51 2.67 -8.43
CA ARG A 93 46.90 3.09 -7.16
C ARG A 93 45.59 3.84 -7.40
N ARG A 94 45.60 4.82 -8.31
CA ARG A 94 44.39 5.58 -8.68
C ARG A 94 43.30 4.68 -9.27
N GLU A 95 43.67 3.75 -10.14
CA GLU A 95 42.71 2.78 -10.71
C GLU A 95 42.13 1.90 -9.62
N THR A 96 42.94 1.42 -8.67
CA THR A 96 42.47 0.59 -7.57
C THR A 96 41.51 1.36 -6.65
N GLU A 97 41.86 2.62 -6.28
CA GLU A 97 41.02 3.50 -5.47
C GLU A 97 39.68 3.80 -6.16
N ALA A 98 39.71 4.07 -7.47
CA ALA A 98 38.49 4.28 -8.28
C ALA A 98 37.63 3.03 -8.36
N ALA A 99 38.26 1.84 -8.56
CA ALA A 99 37.56 0.57 -8.57
C ALA A 99 36.86 0.28 -7.24
N HIS A 100 37.53 0.46 -6.12
CA HIS A 100 36.95 0.27 -4.80
C HIS A 100 35.79 1.25 -4.51
N LEU A 101 35.90 2.51 -4.94
CA LEU A 101 34.86 3.50 -4.79
C LEU A 101 33.63 3.08 -5.62
N ASN A 102 33.83 2.64 -6.85
CA ASN A 102 32.75 2.18 -7.72
C ASN A 102 32.06 0.92 -7.16
N GLU A 103 32.83 -0.04 -6.64
CA GLU A 103 32.29 -1.23 -5.99
C GLU A 103 31.39 -0.88 -4.79
N ARG A 104 31.81 0.07 -3.96
CA ARG A 104 30.99 0.56 -2.83
C ARG A 104 29.67 1.19 -3.33
N ARG A 105 29.73 2.03 -4.36
CA ARG A 105 28.55 2.66 -4.97
C ARG A 105 27.56 1.62 -5.50
N VAL A 106 28.06 0.62 -6.22
CA VAL A 106 27.22 -0.46 -6.73
C VAL A 106 26.56 -1.25 -5.61
N ARG A 107 27.29 -1.59 -4.55
CA ARG A 107 26.73 -2.29 -3.38
C ARG A 107 25.64 -1.47 -2.69
N GLN A 108 25.82 -0.15 -2.55
CA GLN A 108 24.80 0.74 -1.97
C GLN A 108 23.53 0.77 -2.82
N LEU A 109 23.64 0.84 -4.15
CA LEU A 109 22.49 0.77 -5.05
C LEU A 109 21.76 -0.57 -4.96
N GLN A 110 22.50 -1.69 -4.91
CA GLN A 110 21.92 -3.03 -4.77
C GLN A 110 21.21 -3.20 -3.43
N ALA A 111 21.81 -2.74 -2.33
CA ALA A 111 21.19 -2.78 -1.00
C ALA A 111 19.89 -1.97 -0.96
N LEU A 112 19.93 -0.72 -1.43
CA LEU A 112 18.73 0.12 -1.50
C LEU A 112 17.64 -0.51 -2.39
N ALA A 113 18.01 -1.04 -3.55
CA ALA A 113 17.05 -1.69 -4.44
C ALA A 113 16.37 -2.90 -3.79
N ALA A 114 17.14 -3.72 -3.04
CA ALA A 114 16.61 -4.87 -2.31
C ALA A 114 15.64 -4.44 -1.18
N GLU A 115 15.99 -3.43 -0.40
CA GLU A 115 15.14 -2.89 0.65
C GLU A 115 13.85 -2.28 0.09
N LEU A 116 13.93 -1.53 -1.02
CA LEU A 116 12.77 -0.93 -1.67
C LEU A 116 11.77 -1.94 -2.23
N LEU A 117 12.15 -3.21 -2.48
CA LEU A 117 11.22 -4.24 -2.93
C LEU A 117 10.15 -4.57 -1.87
N GLY A 118 10.51 -4.55 -0.59
CA GLY A 118 9.61 -4.86 0.53
C GLY A 118 8.74 -3.71 1.02
N VAL A 119 8.92 -2.50 0.50
CA VAL A 119 8.24 -1.29 0.96
C VAL A 119 6.80 -1.23 0.48
N SER A 120 5.89 -0.86 1.39
CA SER A 120 4.45 -0.74 1.15
C SER A 120 3.93 0.70 1.21
N THR A 121 4.71 1.65 1.73
CA THR A 121 4.27 3.04 1.91
C THR A 121 5.30 4.05 1.41
N SER A 122 4.82 5.20 0.91
CA SER A 122 5.69 6.31 0.50
C SER A 122 6.56 6.84 1.63
N LYS A 123 6.10 6.75 2.88
CA LYS A 123 6.85 7.17 4.08
C LYS A 123 8.06 6.27 4.33
N GLU A 124 7.94 4.98 4.11
CA GLU A 124 9.07 4.04 4.19
C GLU A 124 10.10 4.32 3.10
N VAL A 125 9.66 4.58 1.85
CA VAL A 125 10.57 4.99 0.75
C VAL A 125 11.38 6.23 1.14
N LEU A 126 10.74 7.25 1.74
CA LEU A 126 11.42 8.45 2.20
C LEU A 126 12.45 8.15 3.31
N THR A 127 12.11 7.27 4.23
CA THR A 127 13.00 6.91 5.35
C THR A 127 14.24 6.19 4.85
N LEU A 128 14.07 5.18 4.00
CA LEU A 128 15.17 4.45 3.36
C LEU A 128 15.98 5.37 2.45
N GLY A 129 15.34 6.22 1.67
CA GLY A 129 16.00 7.17 0.80
C GLY A 129 16.89 8.16 1.58
N ARG A 130 16.41 8.68 2.71
CA ARG A 130 17.21 9.55 3.59
C ARG A 130 18.41 8.82 4.18
N ALA A 131 18.21 7.58 4.63
CA ALA A 131 19.30 6.77 5.16
C ALA A 131 20.37 6.48 4.09
N ALA A 132 19.95 6.10 2.88
CA ALA A 132 20.84 5.82 1.76
C ALA A 132 21.63 7.08 1.31
N LEU A 133 20.97 8.25 1.25
CA LEU A 133 21.65 9.51 0.94
C LEU A 133 22.60 9.95 2.03
N ALA A 134 22.27 9.73 3.31
CA ALA A 134 23.15 10.05 4.44
C ALA A 134 24.38 9.12 4.50
N ASP A 135 24.24 7.86 4.10
CA ASP A 135 25.36 6.92 4.00
C ASP A 135 26.28 7.22 2.80
N ALA A 136 25.69 7.64 1.67
CA ALA A 136 26.44 7.95 0.46
C ALA A 136 27.16 9.31 0.50
N PHE A 137 26.61 10.31 1.21
CA PHE A 137 27.10 11.69 1.20
C PHE A 137 27.29 12.23 2.63
N ALA A 138 28.47 12.78 2.90
CA ALA A 138 28.83 13.28 4.23
C ALA A 138 28.06 14.53 4.70
N GLY A 139 27.28 15.17 3.82
CA GLY A 139 26.56 16.41 4.10
C GLY A 139 25.06 16.22 4.33
N PRO A 140 24.36 17.31 4.70
CA PRO A 140 22.93 17.26 4.90
C PRO A 140 22.18 17.00 3.59
N SER A 141 21.33 15.98 3.60
CA SER A 141 20.43 15.66 2.51
C SER A 141 18.97 15.87 2.93
N VAL A 142 18.15 16.37 2.01
CA VAL A 142 16.72 16.57 2.19
C VAL A 142 15.97 15.88 1.07
N LEU A 143 14.93 15.13 1.43
CA LEU A 143 14.06 14.44 0.48
C LEU A 143 12.63 14.91 0.71
N ALA A 144 11.94 15.32 -0.36
CA ALA A 144 10.56 15.77 -0.32
C ALA A 144 9.75 15.15 -1.46
N LEU A 145 8.48 14.82 -1.18
CA LEU A 145 7.52 14.34 -2.17
C LEU A 145 6.69 15.48 -2.75
N ALA A 146 6.23 15.28 -3.97
CA ALA A 146 5.22 16.14 -4.59
C ALA A 146 3.84 15.80 -4.01
N HIS A 147 3.17 16.79 -3.40
CA HIS A 147 1.75 16.70 -3.10
C HIS A 147 0.91 17.20 -4.29
N ASP A 148 -0.40 16.89 -4.35
CA ASP A 148 -1.28 17.20 -5.50
C ASP A 148 -1.33 18.68 -5.90
N SER A 149 -0.96 19.60 -5.01
CA SER A 149 -0.91 21.06 -5.22
C SER A 149 0.47 21.62 -5.58
N LYS A 150 1.45 20.81 -5.96
CA LYS A 150 2.87 21.20 -6.11
C LYS A 150 3.53 21.71 -4.81
N GLU A 151 2.90 21.51 -3.67
CA GLU A 151 3.52 21.75 -2.38
C GLU A 151 4.42 20.59 -2.01
N LEU A 152 5.61 20.93 -1.47
CA LEU A 152 6.59 19.94 -1.02
C LEU A 152 6.23 19.49 0.38
N GLU A 153 5.86 18.22 0.52
CA GLU A 153 5.67 17.61 1.82
C GLU A 153 7.04 17.26 2.42
N THR A 154 7.45 18.02 3.43
CA THR A 154 8.71 17.80 4.14
C THR A 154 8.47 17.81 5.63
N SER A 155 9.15 16.90 6.31
CA SER A 155 9.08 16.76 7.77
C SER A 155 9.94 17.78 8.56
N ARG A 156 10.50 18.79 7.90
CA ARG A 156 11.39 19.80 8.51
C ARG A 156 11.14 21.18 7.91
N GLU A 157 11.22 22.24 8.70
CA GLU A 157 11.30 23.61 8.17
C GLU A 157 12.53 23.72 7.26
N LEU A 158 12.29 23.98 5.98
CA LEU A 158 13.34 24.17 4.99
C LEU A 158 13.73 25.64 4.92
N ASP A 159 15.04 25.88 4.81
CA ASP A 159 15.56 27.16 4.39
C ASP A 159 14.90 27.62 3.06
N ALA A 160 14.57 28.90 2.93
CA ALA A 160 13.86 29.44 1.77
C ALA A 160 14.58 29.11 0.45
N ASN A 161 15.93 29.25 0.42
CA ASN A 161 16.73 28.95 -0.76
C ASN A 161 16.67 27.48 -1.17
N VAL A 162 16.63 26.56 -0.20
CA VAL A 162 16.51 25.10 -0.46
C VAL A 162 15.13 24.78 -1.03
N ARG A 163 14.09 25.39 -0.47
CA ARG A 163 12.71 25.20 -0.91
C ARG A 163 12.52 25.67 -2.35
N ASP A 164 13.07 26.84 -2.69
CA ASP A 164 12.98 27.41 -4.04
C ASP A 164 13.75 26.57 -5.06
N GLY A 165 14.96 26.09 -4.71
CA GLY A 165 15.72 25.17 -5.54
C GLY A 165 15.02 23.84 -5.77
N MET A 166 14.40 23.26 -4.73
CA MET A 166 13.60 22.04 -4.86
C MET A 166 12.36 22.26 -5.72
N ARG A 167 11.67 23.39 -5.58
CA ARG A 167 10.51 23.75 -6.39
C ARG A 167 10.87 23.93 -7.87
N ALA A 168 12.00 24.58 -8.16
CA ALA A 168 12.51 24.72 -9.51
C ALA A 168 12.85 23.37 -10.14
N CYS A 169 13.58 22.51 -9.42
CA CYS A 169 13.89 21.15 -9.86
C CYS A 169 12.63 20.33 -10.14
N MET A 170 11.59 20.48 -9.31
CA MET A 170 10.32 19.80 -9.49
C MET A 170 9.58 20.25 -10.74
N THR A 171 9.62 21.55 -11.04
CA THR A 171 8.96 22.15 -12.21
C THR A 171 9.68 21.81 -13.50
N GLU A 172 11.02 21.90 -13.51
CA GLU A 172 11.85 21.62 -14.67
C GLU A 172 12.05 20.12 -14.93
N GLY A 173 11.98 19.30 -13.88
CA GLY A 173 12.23 17.86 -13.95
C GLY A 173 13.67 17.50 -14.34
N THR A 174 14.62 18.40 -14.13
CA THR A 174 16.04 18.26 -14.48
C THR A 174 16.92 18.44 -13.25
N VAL A 175 18.13 17.87 -13.28
CA VAL A 175 19.10 18.05 -12.21
C VAL A 175 19.64 19.47 -12.25
N LEU A 176 19.65 20.15 -11.10
CA LEU A 176 20.16 21.51 -10.94
C LEU A 176 21.36 21.52 -9.98
N GLY A 177 22.31 22.41 -10.22
CA GLY A 177 23.47 22.62 -9.36
C GLY A 177 24.82 22.52 -10.07
N PRO A 178 25.93 22.50 -9.33
CA PRO A 178 27.28 22.51 -9.87
C PRO A 178 27.54 21.35 -10.84
N GLY A 179 28.17 21.61 -11.96
CA GLY A 179 28.52 20.62 -12.99
C GLY A 179 27.35 20.14 -13.86
N THR A 180 26.14 20.70 -13.73
CA THR A 180 24.97 20.34 -14.54
C THR A 180 24.73 21.28 -15.72
N GLY A 181 25.50 22.36 -15.84
CA GLY A 181 25.26 23.46 -16.80
C GLY A 181 24.09 24.36 -16.43
N ARG A 182 23.38 24.05 -15.34
CA ARG A 182 22.27 24.84 -14.79
C ARG A 182 22.53 25.21 -13.34
N TRP A 183 22.43 26.47 -13.00
CA TRP A 183 22.64 27.03 -11.67
C TRP A 183 23.98 26.62 -11.04
N PRO A 184 25.12 26.87 -11.73
CA PRO A 184 26.44 26.39 -11.31
C PRO A 184 26.94 26.99 -9.99
N GLU A 185 26.35 28.11 -9.56
CA GLU A 185 26.71 28.83 -8.34
C GLU A 185 26.10 28.25 -7.06
N LEU A 186 25.16 27.28 -7.21
CA LEU A 186 24.57 26.63 -6.04
C LEU A 186 25.57 25.70 -5.35
N GLU A 187 25.49 25.65 -4.01
CA GLU A 187 26.28 24.72 -3.19
C GLU A 187 25.56 23.36 -2.97
N ALA A 188 24.52 23.11 -3.74
CA ALA A 188 23.68 21.91 -3.61
C ALA A 188 23.34 21.31 -4.97
N TRP A 189 23.20 20.00 -5.02
CA TRP A 189 22.51 19.32 -6.11
C TRP A 189 21.05 19.14 -5.76
N TYR A 190 20.18 19.47 -6.70
CA TYR A 190 18.75 19.18 -6.66
C TYR A 190 18.43 18.12 -7.71
N LEU A 191 18.01 16.95 -7.27
CA LEU A 191 17.81 15.79 -8.13
C LEU A 191 16.33 15.40 -8.09
N PRO A 192 15.66 15.29 -9.25
CA PRO A 192 14.27 14.86 -9.30
C PRO A 192 14.16 13.35 -9.08
N LEU A 193 13.22 12.94 -8.25
CA LEU A 193 12.74 11.55 -8.19
C LEU A 193 11.76 11.35 -9.33
N ARG A 194 12.23 10.82 -10.44
CA ARG A 194 11.50 10.84 -11.69
C ARG A 194 11.27 9.45 -12.23
N GLU A 195 10.07 9.22 -12.78
CA GLU A 195 9.79 8.06 -13.60
C GLU A 195 8.81 8.41 -14.72
N GLN A 196 9.05 7.86 -15.93
CA GLN A 196 8.23 8.05 -17.13
C GLN A 196 7.86 9.51 -17.43
N GLY A 197 8.80 10.44 -17.18
CA GLY A 197 8.60 11.86 -17.46
C GLY A 197 7.92 12.66 -16.34
N ARG A 198 7.43 12.01 -15.27
CA ARG A 198 6.78 12.67 -14.13
C ARG A 198 7.74 12.76 -12.95
N THR A 199 7.82 13.92 -12.31
CA THR A 199 8.58 14.14 -11.07
C THR A 199 7.68 13.85 -9.87
N LEU A 200 8.06 12.85 -9.06
CA LEU A 200 7.31 12.41 -7.88
C LEU A 200 7.83 13.01 -6.59
N GLY A 201 9.03 13.58 -6.63
CA GLY A 201 9.69 14.21 -5.50
C GLY A 201 11.03 14.80 -5.90
N VAL A 202 11.72 15.40 -4.96
CA VAL A 202 13.05 16.01 -5.17
C VAL A 202 13.96 15.71 -3.99
N ALA A 203 15.23 15.39 -4.28
CA ALA A 203 16.32 15.32 -3.30
C ALA A 203 17.22 16.55 -3.40
N CYS A 204 17.62 17.10 -2.27
CA CYS A 204 18.66 18.14 -2.16
C CYS A 204 19.84 17.56 -1.39
N ILE A 205 21.05 17.65 -1.94
CA ILE A 205 22.29 17.11 -1.35
C ILE A 205 23.31 18.25 -1.27
N ARG A 206 23.91 18.47 -0.07
CA ARG A 206 24.93 19.49 0.20
C ARG A 206 26.09 18.91 0.99
N PRO A 207 27.33 19.39 0.85
CA PRO A 207 27.77 20.32 -0.20
C PRO A 207 27.95 19.60 -1.54
N ALA A 208 27.71 20.31 -2.65
CA ALA A 208 27.93 19.80 -3.99
C ALA A 208 29.13 20.48 -4.65
N ARG A 209 29.98 19.70 -5.34
CA ARG A 209 31.13 20.20 -6.07
C ARG A 209 31.02 19.86 -7.56
N ALA A 210 31.36 20.82 -8.42
CA ALA A 210 31.31 20.62 -9.87
C ALA A 210 32.29 19.50 -10.34
N ALA A 211 33.40 19.30 -9.65
CA ALA A 211 34.39 18.28 -9.98
C ALA A 211 34.01 16.85 -9.56
N ASP A 212 32.96 16.66 -8.75
CA ASP A 212 32.49 15.33 -8.31
C ASP A 212 31.38 14.79 -9.23
N GLU A 213 31.74 14.54 -10.46
CA GLU A 213 30.82 13.97 -11.45
C GLU A 213 30.32 12.58 -11.05
N GLY A 214 31.20 11.71 -10.58
CA GLY A 214 30.82 10.37 -10.15
C GLY A 214 29.94 10.36 -8.90
N GLY A 215 30.06 11.32 -7.99
CA GLY A 215 29.16 11.53 -6.86
C GLY A 215 27.77 11.95 -7.33
N ARG A 216 27.71 12.88 -8.28
CA ARG A 216 26.44 13.32 -8.89
C ARG A 216 25.70 12.17 -9.60
N GLU A 217 26.43 11.37 -10.39
CA GLU A 217 25.84 10.19 -11.07
C GLU A 217 25.30 9.18 -10.07
N HIS A 218 26.06 8.92 -9.00
CA HIS A 218 25.60 8.04 -7.92
C HIS A 218 24.33 8.57 -7.22
N ALA A 219 24.30 9.87 -6.90
CA ALA A 219 23.09 10.52 -6.34
C ALA A 219 21.89 10.39 -7.28
N GLN A 220 22.10 10.58 -8.57
CA GLN A 220 21.06 10.44 -9.58
C GLN A 220 20.53 9.01 -9.69
N ALA A 221 21.43 8.00 -9.60
CA ALA A 221 21.03 6.59 -9.58
C ALA A 221 20.18 6.25 -8.35
N LEU A 222 20.57 6.73 -7.15
CA LEU A 222 19.76 6.56 -5.94
C LEU A 222 18.37 7.20 -6.08
N CYS A 223 18.31 8.44 -6.59
CA CYS A 223 17.05 9.15 -6.82
C CYS A 223 16.17 8.44 -7.86
N THR A 224 16.76 7.82 -8.87
CA THR A 224 16.03 7.03 -9.86
C THR A 224 15.37 5.81 -9.23
N LEU A 225 16.10 5.04 -8.39
CA LEU A 225 15.53 3.90 -7.66
C LEU A 225 14.38 4.33 -6.74
N LEU A 226 14.51 5.43 -6.03
CA LEU A 226 13.46 5.98 -5.18
C LEU A 226 12.22 6.39 -6.01
N GLY A 227 12.43 7.04 -7.17
CA GLY A 227 11.38 7.39 -8.11
C GLY A 227 10.61 6.17 -8.61
N GLN A 228 11.33 5.09 -8.98
CA GLN A 228 10.74 3.83 -9.41
C GLN A 228 9.90 3.17 -8.30
N ALA A 229 10.41 3.15 -7.07
CA ALA A 229 9.66 2.61 -5.92
C ALA A 229 8.37 3.39 -5.66
N LEU A 230 8.42 4.73 -5.67
CA LEU A 230 7.24 5.59 -5.51
C LEU A 230 6.21 5.39 -6.63
N SER A 231 6.66 5.28 -7.87
CA SER A 231 5.78 5.02 -9.01
C SER A 231 5.09 3.67 -8.91
N ARG A 232 5.83 2.61 -8.54
CA ARG A 232 5.27 1.29 -8.29
C ARG A 232 4.14 1.33 -7.25
N LEU A 233 4.37 1.98 -6.10
CA LEU A 233 3.36 2.11 -5.05
C LEU A 233 2.10 2.84 -5.55
N ARG A 234 2.29 3.93 -6.31
CA ARG A 234 1.17 4.69 -6.88
C ARG A 234 0.37 3.86 -7.91
N LEU A 235 1.06 3.15 -8.79
CA LEU A 235 0.40 2.27 -9.77
C LEU A 235 -0.37 1.14 -9.08
N THR A 236 0.20 0.53 -8.04
CA THR A 236 -0.49 -0.51 -7.27
C THR A 236 -1.75 0.04 -6.60
N ALA A 237 -1.68 1.23 -5.99
CA ALA A 237 -2.86 1.87 -5.38
C ALA A 237 -3.94 2.15 -6.43
N SER A 238 -3.58 2.75 -7.58
CA SER A 238 -4.55 3.05 -8.64
C SER A 238 -5.16 1.79 -9.29
N MET A 239 -4.41 0.69 -9.37
CA MET A 239 -4.94 -0.60 -9.85
C MET A 239 -5.95 -1.19 -8.87
N LEU A 240 -5.68 -1.13 -7.55
CA LEU A 240 -6.62 -1.60 -6.53
C LEU A 240 -7.92 -0.77 -6.54
N ASP A 241 -7.82 0.54 -6.67
CA ASP A 241 -8.98 1.42 -6.78
C ASP A 241 -9.82 1.09 -8.03
N ALA A 242 -9.17 0.98 -9.19
CA ALA A 242 -9.85 0.62 -10.44
C ALA A 242 -10.48 -0.77 -10.38
N GLN A 243 -9.81 -1.74 -9.76
CA GLN A 243 -10.35 -3.09 -9.57
C GLN A 243 -11.58 -3.07 -8.67
N SER A 244 -11.55 -2.31 -7.57
CA SER A 244 -12.68 -2.18 -6.65
C SER A 244 -13.89 -1.52 -7.34
N GLU A 245 -13.66 -0.53 -8.17
CA GLU A 245 -14.72 0.15 -8.95
C GLU A 245 -15.32 -0.77 -10.01
N ALA A 246 -14.50 -1.48 -10.77
CA ALA A 246 -14.96 -2.46 -11.76
C ALA A 246 -15.79 -3.60 -11.11
N GLN A 247 -15.34 -4.10 -9.95
CA GLN A 247 -16.07 -5.11 -9.19
C GLN A 247 -17.43 -4.58 -8.70
N ARG A 248 -17.48 -3.32 -8.26
CA ARG A 248 -18.72 -2.66 -7.86
C ARG A 248 -19.70 -2.51 -9.03
N GLU A 249 -19.22 -2.07 -10.20
CA GLU A 249 -20.03 -1.96 -11.42
C GLU A 249 -20.55 -3.33 -11.88
N GLN A 250 -19.71 -4.37 -11.83
CA GLN A 250 -20.13 -5.72 -12.19
C GLN A 250 -21.21 -6.27 -11.27
N LEU A 251 -21.08 -6.06 -9.95
CA LEU A 251 -22.11 -6.44 -8.98
C LEU A 251 -23.41 -5.68 -9.25
N GLN A 252 -23.36 -4.39 -9.53
CA GLN A 252 -24.52 -3.57 -9.86
C GLN A 252 -25.21 -4.05 -11.15
N SER A 253 -24.46 -4.37 -12.19
CA SER A 253 -25.00 -4.90 -13.45
C SER A 253 -25.68 -6.25 -13.25
N THR A 254 -25.05 -7.18 -12.53
CA THR A 254 -25.62 -8.49 -12.20
C THR A 254 -26.90 -8.34 -11.38
N PHE A 255 -26.92 -7.42 -10.42
CA PHE A 255 -28.08 -7.09 -9.61
C PHE A 255 -29.26 -6.58 -10.46
N LEU A 256 -29.00 -5.63 -11.38
CA LEU A 256 -30.04 -5.11 -12.29
C LEU A 256 -30.59 -6.18 -13.24
N ALA A 257 -29.73 -7.07 -13.73
CA ALA A 257 -30.16 -8.17 -14.59
C ALA A 257 -31.09 -9.15 -13.85
N ALA A 258 -30.75 -9.51 -12.60
CA ALA A 258 -31.56 -10.38 -11.77
C ALA A 258 -32.95 -9.75 -11.47
N ILE A 259 -32.96 -8.45 -11.09
CA ILE A 259 -34.25 -7.72 -10.88
C ILE A 259 -35.10 -7.74 -12.14
N SER A 260 -34.49 -7.44 -13.30
CA SER A 260 -35.25 -7.38 -14.57
C SER A 260 -35.90 -8.71 -14.92
N HIS A 261 -35.20 -9.82 -14.63
CA HIS A 261 -35.77 -11.17 -14.82
C HIS A 261 -36.96 -11.42 -13.87
N ASP A 262 -36.77 -11.12 -12.58
CA ASP A 262 -37.75 -11.39 -11.52
C ASP A 262 -38.99 -10.46 -11.58
N LEU A 263 -38.88 -9.29 -12.21
CA LEU A 263 -40.02 -8.42 -12.53
C LEU A 263 -40.78 -8.91 -13.75
N ARG A 264 -40.11 -9.46 -14.77
CA ARG A 264 -40.76 -9.87 -16.04
C ARG A 264 -41.75 -11.01 -15.85
N THR A 265 -41.40 -11.99 -15.04
CA THR A 265 -42.23 -13.19 -14.83
C THR A 265 -43.60 -12.88 -14.23
N PRO A 266 -43.73 -12.19 -13.07
CA PRO A 266 -45.04 -11.84 -12.50
C PRO A 266 -45.84 -10.87 -13.40
N LEU A 267 -45.15 -9.95 -14.09
CA LEU A 267 -45.78 -9.04 -15.02
C LEU A 267 -46.43 -9.80 -16.18
N ALA A 268 -45.77 -10.83 -16.73
CA ALA A 268 -46.33 -11.67 -17.77
C ALA A 268 -47.58 -12.44 -17.30
N VAL A 269 -47.58 -12.91 -16.04
CA VAL A 269 -48.75 -13.56 -15.44
C VAL A 269 -49.93 -12.59 -15.28
N ILE A 270 -49.68 -11.37 -14.80
CA ILE A 270 -50.68 -10.31 -14.66
C ILE A 270 -51.28 -9.99 -16.02
N VAL A 271 -50.46 -9.76 -17.03
CA VAL A 271 -50.90 -9.43 -18.39
C VAL A 271 -51.71 -10.59 -18.99
N GLY A 272 -51.24 -11.84 -18.84
CA GLY A 272 -51.95 -13.02 -19.32
C GLY A 272 -53.31 -13.23 -18.66
N ALA A 273 -53.36 -13.10 -17.33
CA ALA A 273 -54.64 -13.23 -16.59
C ALA A 273 -55.61 -12.10 -16.92
N ALA A 274 -55.12 -10.86 -17.02
CA ALA A 274 -55.96 -9.72 -17.42
C ALA A 274 -56.49 -9.87 -18.86
N SER A 275 -55.64 -10.31 -19.79
CA SER A 275 -56.04 -10.55 -21.18
C SER A 275 -57.09 -11.66 -21.31
N SER A 276 -56.92 -12.73 -20.52
CA SER A 276 -57.90 -13.82 -20.47
C SER A 276 -59.26 -13.35 -19.92
N LEU A 277 -59.26 -12.55 -18.86
CA LEU A 277 -60.48 -11.93 -18.32
C LEU A 277 -61.15 -10.98 -19.33
N GLN A 278 -60.36 -10.26 -20.11
CA GLN A 278 -60.87 -9.30 -21.11
C GLN A 278 -61.47 -10.01 -22.32
N THR A 279 -60.83 -11.07 -22.83
CA THR A 279 -61.21 -11.71 -24.11
C THR A 279 -62.18 -12.86 -23.95
N GLN A 280 -62.27 -13.51 -22.77
CA GLN A 280 -63.04 -14.70 -22.53
C GLN A 280 -64.05 -14.57 -21.38
N ARG A 281 -64.36 -13.35 -20.93
CA ARG A 281 -65.17 -13.07 -19.75
C ARG A 281 -66.49 -13.85 -19.74
N ASP A 282 -67.20 -13.92 -20.87
CA ASP A 282 -68.48 -14.55 -20.99
C ASP A 282 -68.37 -16.08 -21.08
N LYS A 283 -67.17 -16.63 -21.26
CA LYS A 283 -66.90 -18.07 -21.35
C LYS A 283 -66.33 -18.67 -20.08
N LEU A 284 -65.78 -17.83 -19.19
CA LEU A 284 -65.15 -18.25 -17.93
C LEU A 284 -66.25 -18.42 -16.85
N ALA A 285 -66.23 -19.53 -16.13
CA ALA A 285 -66.99 -19.70 -14.93
C ALA A 285 -66.65 -18.75 -13.82
N ALA A 286 -67.55 -18.32 -12.96
CA ALA A 286 -67.26 -17.39 -11.86
C ALA A 286 -66.11 -17.81 -10.97
N PRO A 287 -65.84 -19.08 -10.61
CA PRO A 287 -64.67 -19.50 -9.86
C PRO A 287 -63.35 -19.31 -10.62
N GLU A 288 -63.35 -19.38 -11.95
CA GLU A 288 -62.17 -19.16 -12.79
C GLU A 288 -61.82 -17.68 -12.89
N GLN A 289 -62.86 -16.80 -13.03
CA GLN A 289 -62.64 -15.34 -12.97
C GLN A 289 -62.05 -14.92 -11.62
N GLU A 290 -62.57 -15.48 -10.53
CA GLU A 290 -62.06 -15.17 -9.18
C GLU A 290 -60.66 -15.65 -8.97
N ARG A 291 -60.27 -16.82 -9.50
CA ARG A 291 -58.85 -17.29 -9.50
C ARG A 291 -57.93 -16.39 -10.29
N LEU A 292 -58.35 -15.91 -11.46
CA LEU A 292 -57.54 -14.99 -12.27
C LEU A 292 -57.38 -13.63 -11.57
N LEU A 293 -58.43 -13.10 -10.96
CA LEU A 293 -58.36 -11.87 -10.16
C LEU A 293 -57.43 -12.02 -8.94
N ALA A 294 -57.57 -13.13 -8.23
CA ALA A 294 -56.70 -13.46 -7.10
C ALA A 294 -55.22 -13.59 -7.54
N SER A 295 -54.99 -14.19 -8.72
CA SER A 295 -53.65 -14.28 -9.30
C SER A 295 -53.06 -12.89 -9.62
N ILE A 296 -53.86 -12.00 -10.25
CA ILE A 296 -53.41 -10.62 -10.53
C ILE A 296 -53.07 -9.88 -9.24
N ALA A 297 -53.96 -9.94 -8.23
CA ALA A 297 -53.76 -9.28 -6.96
C ALA A 297 -52.48 -9.80 -6.23
N GLY A 298 -52.29 -11.14 -6.25
CA GLY A 298 -51.11 -11.78 -5.65
C GLY A 298 -49.81 -11.40 -6.34
N GLU A 299 -49.78 -11.39 -7.68
CA GLU A 299 -48.55 -10.99 -8.42
C GLU A 299 -48.28 -9.48 -8.29
N ALA A 300 -49.29 -8.63 -8.24
CA ALA A 300 -49.13 -7.20 -8.01
C ALA A 300 -48.54 -6.92 -6.60
N SER A 301 -49.04 -7.61 -5.57
CA SER A 301 -48.50 -7.53 -4.20
C SER A 301 -47.05 -8.01 -4.13
N TYR A 302 -46.71 -9.09 -4.85
CA TYR A 302 -45.35 -9.61 -4.94
C TYR A 302 -44.40 -8.59 -5.60
N LEU A 303 -44.83 -7.95 -6.72
CA LEU A 303 -44.05 -6.90 -7.40
C LEU A 303 -43.82 -5.69 -6.51
N SER A 304 -44.84 -5.27 -5.74
CA SER A 304 -44.72 -4.16 -4.79
C SER A 304 -43.64 -4.45 -3.73
N ALA A 305 -43.71 -5.63 -3.11
CA ALA A 305 -42.73 -6.07 -2.11
C ALA A 305 -41.30 -6.20 -2.70
N LEU A 306 -41.16 -6.73 -3.91
CA LEU A 306 -39.90 -6.84 -4.62
C LEU A 306 -39.28 -5.46 -4.87
N THR A 307 -40.10 -4.51 -5.34
CA THR A 307 -39.65 -3.13 -5.62
C THR A 307 -39.19 -2.42 -4.33
N GLU A 308 -40.00 -2.53 -3.25
CA GLU A 308 -39.67 -1.93 -1.95
C GLU A 308 -38.38 -2.50 -1.38
N ASN A 309 -38.21 -3.83 -1.36
CA ASN A 309 -36.98 -4.47 -0.89
C ASN A 309 -35.74 -4.06 -1.73
N THR A 310 -35.93 -3.93 -3.05
CA THR A 310 -34.84 -3.48 -3.95
C THR A 310 -34.42 -2.05 -3.65
N LEU A 311 -35.36 -1.13 -3.56
CA LEU A 311 -35.10 0.27 -3.24
C LEU A 311 -34.42 0.40 -1.88
N GLN A 312 -34.80 -0.43 -0.94
CA GLN A 312 -34.24 -0.44 0.40
C GLN A 312 -32.80 -0.93 0.42
N LEU A 313 -32.47 -2.01 -0.30
CA LEU A 313 -31.08 -2.47 -0.44
C LEU A 313 -30.20 -1.39 -1.08
N VAL A 314 -30.67 -0.74 -2.14
CA VAL A 314 -29.93 0.36 -2.78
C VAL A 314 -29.71 1.53 -1.81
N ARG A 315 -30.74 1.88 -1.05
CA ARG A 315 -30.65 2.94 -0.04
C ARG A 315 -29.69 2.60 1.09
N LEU A 316 -29.68 1.38 1.61
CA LEU A 316 -28.81 0.94 2.69
C LEU A 316 -27.36 0.72 2.24
N ALA A 317 -27.10 0.42 0.96
CA ALA A 317 -25.78 0.28 0.38
C ALA A 317 -25.05 1.63 0.12
N SER A 318 -25.77 2.77 0.24
CA SER A 318 -25.18 4.09 0.00
C SER A 318 -24.43 4.60 1.23
N PRO A 319 -23.12 4.93 1.14
CA PRO A 319 -22.33 5.41 2.28
C PRO A 319 -22.74 6.81 2.80
N ALA A 320 -23.55 7.55 2.04
CA ALA A 320 -23.95 8.92 2.38
C ALA A 320 -25.19 9.00 3.27
N ARG A 321 -25.80 7.87 3.68
CA ARG A 321 -27.06 7.89 4.45
C ARG A 321 -26.78 7.96 5.94
N VAL A 322 -27.23 9.03 6.56
CA VAL A 322 -27.42 9.13 8.01
C VAL A 322 -28.75 8.45 8.35
N LEU A 323 -28.71 7.31 9.06
CA LEU A 323 -29.90 6.69 9.62
C LEU A 323 -30.57 7.67 10.60
N GLN A 324 -31.91 7.72 10.59
CA GLN A 324 -32.64 8.46 11.62
C GLN A 324 -32.72 7.60 12.88
N GLN A 325 -31.63 7.55 13.61
CA GLN A 325 -31.53 6.78 14.85
C GLN A 325 -31.92 7.64 16.04
N ASN A 326 -32.98 7.20 16.73
CA ASN A 326 -33.41 7.73 18.02
C ASN A 326 -33.28 6.66 19.11
N TRP A 327 -33.42 7.04 20.34
CA TRP A 327 -33.51 6.10 21.45
C TRP A 327 -34.91 5.51 21.49
N GLU A 328 -35.02 4.23 21.12
CA GLU A 328 -36.31 3.54 20.91
C GLU A 328 -36.46 2.36 21.87
N SER A 329 -37.72 2.09 22.25
CA SER A 329 -38.08 0.91 23.03
C SER A 329 -38.27 -0.31 22.14
N MET A 330 -37.46 -1.35 22.40
CA MET A 330 -37.63 -2.61 21.66
C MET A 330 -38.94 -3.30 21.95
N GLU A 331 -39.51 -3.14 23.17
CA GLU A 331 -40.81 -3.66 23.52
C GLU A 331 -41.93 -3.07 22.62
N GLU A 332 -41.87 -1.74 22.36
CA GLU A 332 -42.85 -1.08 21.50
C GLU A 332 -42.74 -1.53 20.04
N ILE A 333 -41.48 -1.59 19.52
CA ILE A 333 -41.25 -2.07 18.15
C ILE A 333 -41.79 -3.50 17.96
N ILE A 334 -41.43 -4.39 18.88
CA ILE A 334 -41.86 -5.78 18.83
C ILE A 334 -43.38 -5.89 19.03
N GLY A 335 -43.97 -5.11 19.93
CA GLY A 335 -45.42 -5.05 20.15
C GLY A 335 -46.18 -4.71 18.87
N ALA A 336 -45.73 -3.68 18.14
CA ALA A 336 -46.32 -3.26 16.88
C ALA A 336 -46.23 -4.37 15.80
N VAL A 337 -45.03 -4.97 15.66
CA VAL A 337 -44.80 -6.05 14.70
C VAL A 337 -45.64 -7.30 15.02
N LEU A 338 -45.72 -7.68 16.28
CA LEU A 338 -46.56 -8.82 16.71
C LEU A 338 -48.03 -8.57 16.49
N ALA A 339 -48.53 -7.35 16.69
CA ALA A 339 -49.94 -7.01 16.39
C ALA A 339 -50.27 -7.22 14.91
N GLN A 340 -49.35 -6.79 14.02
CA GLN A 340 -49.48 -6.99 12.59
C GLN A 340 -49.35 -8.48 12.18
N ALA A 341 -48.30 -9.18 12.65
CA ALA A 341 -48.06 -10.58 12.31
C ALA A 341 -49.22 -11.52 12.74
N ARG A 342 -49.82 -11.26 13.91
CA ARG A 342 -50.97 -12.04 14.41
C ARG A 342 -52.21 -11.94 13.54
N GLN A 343 -52.41 -10.90 12.74
CA GLN A 343 -53.48 -10.81 11.76
C GLN A 343 -53.31 -11.86 10.65
N HIS A 344 -52.07 -12.26 10.34
CA HIS A 344 -51.73 -13.28 9.35
C HIS A 344 -51.48 -14.66 9.97
N ASP A 345 -51.68 -14.83 11.28
CA ASP A 345 -51.50 -16.06 12.04
C ASP A 345 -52.83 -16.57 12.64
N PRO A 346 -53.77 -17.10 11.83
CA PRO A 346 -55.06 -17.59 12.31
C PRO A 346 -54.92 -18.73 13.32
N GLY A 347 -53.81 -19.48 13.27
CA GLY A 347 -53.51 -20.58 14.20
C GLY A 347 -52.88 -20.13 15.52
N ARG A 348 -52.62 -18.85 15.71
CA ARG A 348 -51.92 -18.28 16.90
C ARG A 348 -50.61 -19.01 17.24
N ARG A 349 -49.82 -19.28 16.23
CA ARG A 349 -48.54 -20.01 16.37
C ARG A 349 -47.41 -19.21 16.95
N ILE A 350 -47.51 -17.84 17.00
CA ILE A 350 -46.47 -16.97 17.45
C ILE A 350 -46.56 -16.82 18.97
N LYS A 351 -45.50 -17.28 19.67
CA LYS A 351 -45.27 -17.05 21.10
C LYS A 351 -44.14 -16.05 21.26
N SER A 352 -44.33 -15.08 22.17
CA SER A 352 -43.33 -14.04 22.42
C SER A 352 -42.91 -14.01 23.90
N GLU A 353 -41.63 -13.99 24.15
CA GLU A 353 -41.02 -13.81 25.48
C GLU A 353 -40.19 -12.54 25.42
N VAL A 354 -40.77 -11.42 25.81
CA VAL A 354 -40.13 -10.09 25.85
C VAL A 354 -40.10 -9.64 27.30
N PRO A 355 -38.92 -9.57 27.95
CA PRO A 355 -38.76 -9.07 29.29
C PRO A 355 -39.25 -7.62 29.40
N GLN A 356 -39.70 -7.21 30.57
CA GLN A 356 -40.02 -5.80 30.85
C GLN A 356 -38.75 -5.06 31.28
N GLY A 357 -38.65 -3.78 30.90
CA GLY A 357 -37.57 -2.91 31.33
C GLY A 357 -36.27 -3.14 30.54
N LEU A 358 -36.39 -3.49 29.24
CA LEU A 358 -35.25 -3.57 28.35
C LEU A 358 -34.57 -2.19 28.18
N PRO A 359 -33.25 -2.12 28.02
CA PRO A 359 -32.57 -0.88 27.71
C PRO A 359 -33.04 -0.33 26.35
N LEU A 360 -33.05 1.01 26.22
CA LEU A 360 -33.31 1.67 24.95
C LEU A 360 -32.19 1.37 23.96
N VAL A 361 -32.54 1.21 22.70
CA VAL A 361 -31.59 1.02 21.59
C VAL A 361 -31.59 2.25 20.69
N LYS A 362 -30.39 2.63 20.22
CA LYS A 362 -30.28 3.70 19.25
C LYS A 362 -30.54 3.15 17.84
N ALA A 363 -31.74 3.37 17.32
CA ALA A 363 -32.23 2.69 16.13
C ALA A 363 -33.22 3.53 15.31
N ASP A 364 -33.42 3.12 14.06
CA ASP A 364 -34.54 3.51 13.22
C ASP A 364 -35.68 2.49 13.44
N PRO A 365 -36.78 2.87 14.10
CA PRO A 365 -37.83 1.93 14.50
C PRO A 365 -38.54 1.30 13.31
N VAL A 366 -38.66 2.02 12.18
CA VAL A 366 -39.32 1.52 10.97
C VAL A 366 -38.50 0.39 10.34
N LEU A 367 -37.19 0.57 10.26
CA LEU A 367 -36.29 -0.43 9.72
C LEU A 367 -36.20 -1.67 10.61
N LEU A 368 -36.13 -1.51 11.94
CA LEU A 368 -36.12 -2.65 12.85
C LEU A 368 -37.47 -3.41 12.83
N ALA A 369 -38.59 -2.69 12.80
CA ALA A 369 -39.90 -3.31 12.65
C ALA A 369 -39.98 -4.13 11.36
N GLN A 370 -39.47 -3.61 10.25
CA GLN A 370 -39.42 -4.32 8.98
C GLN A 370 -38.53 -5.58 9.04
N LEU A 371 -37.35 -5.49 9.66
CA LEU A 371 -36.45 -6.64 9.85
C LEU A 371 -37.15 -7.75 10.63
N ILE A 372 -37.71 -7.42 11.79
CA ILE A 372 -38.40 -8.40 12.65
C ILE A 372 -39.61 -8.95 11.95
N GLY A 373 -40.41 -8.12 11.26
CA GLY A 373 -41.54 -8.54 10.44
C GLY A 373 -41.15 -9.53 9.35
N ASN A 374 -40.10 -9.26 8.59
CA ASN A 374 -39.59 -10.17 7.56
C ASN A 374 -39.14 -11.52 8.15
N LEU A 375 -38.54 -11.54 9.33
CA LEU A 375 -38.14 -12.78 10.01
C LEU A 375 -39.39 -13.58 10.44
N LEU A 376 -40.40 -12.92 11.00
CA LEU A 376 -41.67 -13.57 11.38
C LEU A 376 -42.42 -14.08 10.17
N ASP A 377 -42.53 -13.33 9.09
CA ASP A 377 -43.15 -13.75 7.83
C ASP A 377 -42.45 -14.98 7.22
N ASN A 378 -41.11 -15.01 7.28
CA ASN A 378 -40.37 -16.19 6.87
C ASN A 378 -40.67 -17.39 7.76
N ALA A 379 -40.71 -17.21 9.09
CA ALA A 379 -41.07 -18.27 10.03
C ALA A 379 -42.49 -18.80 9.82
N LEU A 380 -43.46 -17.94 9.54
CA LEU A 380 -44.86 -18.32 9.20
C LEU A 380 -44.93 -19.06 7.86
N LYS A 381 -44.12 -18.65 6.90
CA LYS A 381 -44.12 -19.22 5.55
C LYS A 381 -43.46 -20.58 5.46
N TYR A 382 -42.35 -20.79 6.17
CA TYR A 382 -41.52 -21.99 6.04
C TYR A 382 -41.66 -22.95 7.23
N GLY A 383 -42.14 -22.47 8.39
CA GLY A 383 -42.38 -23.27 9.57
C GLY A 383 -43.84 -23.73 9.70
N ASP A 384 -44.04 -24.98 10.05
CA ASP A 384 -45.40 -25.55 10.27
C ASP A 384 -45.80 -25.64 11.76
N GLY A 385 -44.87 -25.29 12.67
CA GLY A 385 -45.05 -25.39 14.15
C GLY A 385 -45.12 -24.05 14.85
N VAL A 386 -44.87 -24.10 16.15
CA VAL A 386 -44.78 -22.92 17.01
C VAL A 386 -43.56 -22.09 16.65
N ILE A 387 -43.78 -20.78 16.51
CA ILE A 387 -42.73 -19.77 16.30
C ILE A 387 -42.52 -19.06 17.63
N ASP A 388 -41.25 -19.08 18.12
CA ASP A 388 -40.91 -18.40 19.37
C ASP A 388 -40.08 -17.15 19.03
N LEU A 389 -40.53 -15.99 19.53
CA LEU A 389 -39.76 -14.74 19.51
C LEU A 389 -39.26 -14.49 20.91
N THR A 390 -37.94 -14.43 21.09
CA THR A 390 -37.30 -14.17 22.38
C THR A 390 -36.41 -12.94 22.30
N VAL A 391 -36.36 -12.15 23.37
CA VAL A 391 -35.49 -11.02 23.51
C VAL A 391 -34.67 -11.19 24.77
N SER A 392 -33.36 -10.92 24.68
CA SER A 392 -32.46 -10.86 25.82
C SER A 392 -31.53 -9.65 25.70
N ALA A 393 -31.20 -9.06 26.82
CA ALA A 393 -30.23 -7.95 26.87
C ALA A 393 -29.07 -8.34 27.78
N GLU A 394 -27.87 -8.22 27.25
CA GLU A 394 -26.61 -8.27 27.97
C GLU A 394 -26.07 -6.85 28.12
N PRO A 395 -25.02 -6.58 28.94
CA PRO A 395 -24.56 -5.22 29.22
C PRO A 395 -24.16 -4.39 28.00
N GLN A 396 -23.76 -5.04 26.90
CA GLN A 396 -23.27 -4.37 25.69
C GLN A 396 -24.06 -4.70 24.43
N GLU A 397 -24.90 -5.72 24.45
CA GLU A 397 -25.62 -6.20 23.28
C GLU A 397 -27.06 -6.58 23.66
N MET A 398 -27.98 -6.32 22.72
CA MET A 398 -29.35 -6.84 22.78
C MET A 398 -29.54 -7.87 21.68
N GLU A 399 -30.10 -9.02 22.00
CA GLU A 399 -30.38 -10.08 21.08
C GLU A 399 -31.88 -10.30 20.91
N VAL A 400 -32.34 -10.31 19.64
CA VAL A 400 -33.73 -10.63 19.26
C VAL A 400 -33.71 -11.87 18.38
N CYS A 401 -34.27 -12.98 18.85
CA CYS A 401 -34.26 -14.23 18.11
C CYS A 401 -35.67 -14.66 17.72
N VAL A 402 -35.85 -15.06 16.43
CA VAL A 402 -37.04 -15.68 15.88
C VAL A 402 -36.70 -17.15 15.59
N LYS A 403 -37.46 -18.07 16.22
CA LYS A 403 -37.20 -19.52 16.18
C LYS A 403 -38.38 -20.21 15.50
N ASP A 404 -38.14 -20.85 14.33
CA ASP A 404 -39.13 -21.60 13.60
C ASP A 404 -38.99 -23.14 13.78
N ARG A 405 -39.97 -23.90 13.26
CA ARG A 405 -39.99 -25.36 13.19
C ARG A 405 -40.02 -25.84 11.73
N GLY A 406 -39.35 -25.12 10.84
CA GLY A 406 -39.22 -25.46 9.44
C GLY A 406 -38.18 -26.56 9.16
N PRO A 407 -37.81 -26.74 7.88
CA PRO A 407 -36.87 -27.78 7.46
C PRO A 407 -35.43 -27.55 7.96
N GLY A 408 -35.14 -26.39 8.53
CA GLY A 408 -33.78 -25.99 8.91
C GLY A 408 -32.92 -25.57 7.72
N ILE A 409 -31.72 -25.10 8.00
CA ILE A 409 -30.77 -24.60 7.00
C ILE A 409 -29.42 -25.29 7.21
N ALA A 410 -28.92 -25.93 6.15
CA ALA A 410 -27.62 -26.61 6.19
C ALA A 410 -26.49 -25.63 6.49
N GLU A 411 -25.44 -26.09 7.15
CA GLU A 411 -24.31 -25.23 7.55
C GLU A 411 -23.65 -24.52 6.38
N SER A 412 -23.50 -25.19 5.25
CA SER A 412 -22.96 -24.64 4.02
C SER A 412 -23.82 -23.54 3.39
N GLU A 413 -25.11 -23.48 3.73
CA GLU A 413 -26.08 -22.55 3.14
C GLU A 413 -26.36 -21.33 4.06
N ARG A 414 -25.91 -21.34 5.32
CA ARG A 414 -26.22 -20.30 6.32
C ARG A 414 -25.75 -18.91 5.93
N GLU A 415 -24.62 -18.79 5.28
CA GLU A 415 -24.13 -17.50 4.75
C GLU A 415 -24.79 -17.15 3.41
N GLU A 416 -25.06 -18.15 2.59
CA GLU A 416 -25.63 -17.96 1.25
C GLU A 416 -27.06 -17.39 1.29
N ILE A 417 -27.90 -17.77 2.29
CA ILE A 417 -29.30 -17.30 2.39
C ILE A 417 -29.41 -15.77 2.56
N PHE A 418 -28.36 -15.11 3.00
CA PHE A 418 -28.34 -13.65 3.15
C PHE A 418 -27.87 -12.91 1.88
N LYS A 419 -27.41 -13.64 0.86
CA LYS A 419 -27.07 -13.04 -0.43
C LYS A 419 -28.35 -12.68 -1.20
N PRO A 420 -28.42 -11.54 -1.86
CA PRO A 420 -29.56 -11.16 -2.68
C PRO A 420 -29.92 -12.25 -3.70
N PHE A 421 -31.24 -12.49 -3.90
CA PHE A 421 -31.80 -13.46 -4.84
C PHE A 421 -31.49 -14.94 -4.53
N THR A 422 -30.89 -15.24 -3.39
CA THR A 422 -30.64 -16.64 -2.99
C THR A 422 -31.91 -17.30 -2.46
N ARG A 423 -32.19 -18.49 -2.96
CA ARG A 423 -33.33 -19.32 -2.57
C ARG A 423 -32.89 -20.77 -2.39
N ILE A 424 -33.12 -21.32 -1.21
CA ILE A 424 -32.81 -22.73 -0.89
C ILE A 424 -34.05 -23.63 -1.10
N ASP A 425 -35.24 -23.00 -1.02
CA ASP A 425 -36.50 -23.75 -1.01
C ASP A 425 -36.78 -24.43 -2.36
N ARG A 426 -36.82 -25.77 -2.34
CA ARG A 426 -37.22 -26.65 -3.44
C ARG A 426 -38.74 -26.92 -3.47
N SER A 427 -39.50 -26.41 -2.48
CA SER A 427 -40.94 -26.67 -2.31
C SER A 427 -41.86 -25.83 -3.22
N GLY A 428 -41.27 -24.92 -4.04
CA GLY A 428 -42.05 -24.07 -4.95
C GLY A 428 -42.77 -22.89 -4.29
N ARG A 429 -42.59 -22.65 -3.00
CA ARG A 429 -43.17 -21.49 -2.31
C ARG A 429 -42.51 -20.21 -2.83
N ARG A 430 -43.28 -19.26 -3.32
CA ARG A 430 -42.80 -18.03 -3.96
C ARG A 430 -42.13 -17.08 -2.94
N GLY A 431 -40.97 -16.55 -3.28
CA GLY A 431 -40.28 -15.52 -2.53
C GLY A 431 -39.21 -14.85 -3.40
N SER A 432 -38.93 -13.55 -3.19
CA SER A 432 -37.99 -12.77 -3.99
C SER A 432 -36.50 -13.10 -3.69
N GLY A 433 -36.20 -13.81 -2.59
CA GLY A 433 -34.82 -13.99 -2.14
C GLY A 433 -34.12 -12.71 -1.65
N LEU A 434 -34.88 -11.60 -1.51
CA LEU A 434 -34.35 -10.31 -1.05
C LEU A 434 -34.62 -10.04 0.43
N GLY A 435 -35.62 -10.64 1.04
CA GLY A 435 -36.03 -10.32 2.41
C GLY A 435 -34.93 -10.51 3.44
N LEU A 436 -34.21 -11.64 3.41
CA LEU A 436 -33.07 -11.88 4.33
C LEU A 436 -31.86 -11.00 4.02
N ALA A 437 -31.62 -10.68 2.75
CA ALA A 437 -30.58 -9.72 2.38
C ALA A 437 -30.87 -8.31 2.91
N VAL A 438 -32.13 -7.86 2.84
CA VAL A 438 -32.60 -6.60 3.46
C VAL A 438 -32.43 -6.66 4.97
N CYS A 439 -32.84 -7.78 5.63
CA CYS A 439 -32.63 -7.92 7.07
C CYS A 439 -31.16 -7.79 7.48
N ARG A 440 -30.25 -8.44 6.76
CA ARG A 440 -28.82 -8.33 7.02
C ARG A 440 -28.29 -6.91 6.81
N ALA A 441 -28.72 -6.24 5.77
CA ALA A 441 -28.35 -4.85 5.49
C ALA A 441 -28.86 -3.89 6.58
N ILE A 442 -30.09 -4.08 7.07
CA ILE A 442 -30.65 -3.30 8.19
C ILE A 442 -29.85 -3.55 9.47
N ALA A 443 -29.54 -4.80 9.81
CA ALA A 443 -28.73 -5.14 10.98
C ALA A 443 -27.36 -4.46 10.93
N GLN A 444 -26.67 -4.57 9.81
CA GLN A 444 -25.35 -3.94 9.60
C GLN A 444 -25.40 -2.40 9.67
N ALA A 445 -26.45 -1.80 9.11
CA ALA A 445 -26.66 -0.35 9.18
C ALA A 445 -26.84 0.17 10.62
N HIS A 446 -27.32 -0.68 11.54
CA HIS A 446 -27.43 -0.39 12.98
C HIS A 446 -26.18 -0.81 13.78
N GLY A 447 -25.07 -1.19 13.11
CA GLY A 447 -23.86 -1.67 13.78
C GLY A 447 -24.00 -3.07 14.40
N GLY A 448 -25.12 -3.74 14.11
CA GLY A 448 -25.43 -5.08 14.58
C GLY A 448 -25.09 -6.20 13.61
N ARG A 449 -25.50 -7.41 13.95
CA ARG A 449 -25.30 -8.59 13.13
C ARG A 449 -26.56 -9.46 13.10
N LEU A 450 -26.81 -10.13 11.96
CA LEU A 450 -27.89 -11.11 11.82
C LEU A 450 -27.28 -12.47 11.47
N MET A 451 -27.59 -13.48 12.26
CA MET A 451 -27.08 -14.84 12.10
C MET A 451 -28.23 -15.85 12.09
N VAL A 452 -27.96 -17.03 11.53
CA VAL A 452 -28.87 -18.17 11.60
C VAL A 452 -28.19 -19.36 12.25
N LEU A 453 -28.87 -19.98 13.20
CA LEU A 453 -28.42 -21.14 13.96
C LEU A 453 -29.42 -22.29 13.81
N PRO A 454 -28.99 -23.54 13.99
CA PRO A 454 -29.89 -24.67 14.02
C PRO A 454 -30.70 -24.67 15.30
N ARG A 455 -32.00 -24.96 15.21
CA ARG A 455 -32.89 -25.14 16.38
C ARG A 455 -32.84 -26.59 16.88
N ALA A 456 -32.69 -26.78 18.17
CA ALA A 456 -32.79 -28.11 18.78
C ALA A 456 -34.17 -28.74 18.49
N GLY A 457 -34.17 -29.96 17.97
CA GLY A 457 -35.39 -30.65 17.55
C GLY A 457 -35.93 -30.23 16.19
N GLY A 458 -35.14 -29.58 15.33
CA GLY A 458 -35.47 -29.17 13.96
C GLY A 458 -35.96 -27.73 13.84
N GLY A 459 -35.66 -27.11 12.69
CA GLY A 459 -35.96 -25.70 12.39
C GLY A 459 -34.74 -24.80 12.43
N SER A 460 -34.97 -23.48 12.34
CA SER A 460 -33.94 -22.44 12.34
C SER A 460 -34.17 -21.42 13.44
N VAL A 461 -33.09 -20.79 13.86
CA VAL A 461 -33.07 -19.66 14.82
C VAL A 461 -32.38 -18.48 14.13
N PHE A 462 -33.11 -17.45 13.80
CA PHE A 462 -32.55 -16.19 13.29
C PHE A 462 -32.38 -15.24 14.46
N CYS A 463 -31.14 -14.86 14.75
CA CYS A 463 -30.79 -13.95 15.84
C CYS A 463 -30.19 -12.64 15.29
N LEU A 464 -30.86 -11.53 15.63
CA LEU A 464 -30.39 -10.18 15.47
C LEU A 464 -29.69 -9.74 16.74
N THR A 465 -28.44 -9.35 16.66
CA THR A 465 -27.68 -8.74 17.74
C THR A 465 -27.48 -7.26 17.44
N LEU A 466 -27.85 -6.38 18.39
CA LEU A 466 -27.68 -4.92 18.30
C LEU A 466 -26.76 -4.44 19.41
N PRO A 467 -25.83 -3.51 19.14
CA PRO A 467 -25.01 -2.91 20.19
C PRO A 467 -25.88 -2.04 21.10
N LEU A 468 -25.60 -2.09 22.41
CA LEU A 468 -26.17 -1.21 23.40
C LEU A 468 -25.12 -0.13 23.75
N ASP A 469 -25.32 1.09 23.26
CA ASP A 469 -24.57 2.24 23.73
C ASP A 469 -25.02 2.59 25.15
N ALA A 470 -24.08 3.01 26.01
CA ALA A 470 -24.46 3.51 27.32
C ALA A 470 -25.38 4.74 27.16
N PRO A 471 -26.60 4.74 27.72
CA PRO A 471 -27.49 5.87 27.60
C PRO A 471 -26.81 7.11 28.18
N GLN A 472 -26.71 8.18 27.39
CA GLN A 472 -26.26 9.47 27.93
C GLN A 472 -27.25 9.92 28.98
N PRO A 473 -26.79 10.39 30.18
CA PRO A 473 -27.66 10.91 31.18
C PRO A 473 -28.48 12.05 30.57
N VAL A 474 -29.80 11.93 30.63
CA VAL A 474 -30.72 13.01 30.25
C VAL A 474 -30.36 14.19 31.13
N THR A 475 -29.75 15.23 30.57
CA THR A 475 -29.61 16.50 31.28
C THR A 475 -31.02 17.06 31.40
N GLU A 476 -31.63 16.94 32.59
CA GLU A 476 -32.88 17.60 32.92
C GLU A 476 -32.66 19.11 32.69
N LEU A 477 -33.32 19.64 31.67
CA LEU A 477 -33.47 21.05 31.45
C LEU A 477 -34.35 21.58 32.58
N SER A 478 -33.69 22.16 33.61
CA SER A 478 -34.32 22.98 34.65
C SER A 478 -34.71 24.36 34.11
#